data_75e181aa0b2d85a75f8ef3de98098440
#
_entry.id   75e181aa0b2d85a75f8ef3de98098440
#
_cell.length_a   1.000
_cell.length_b   1.000
_cell.length_c   1.000
_cell.angle_alpha   90.00
_cell.angle_beta   90.00
_cell.angle_gamma   90.00
#
_symmetry.space_group_name_H-M   'P 1'
#
loop_
_entity.id
_entity.type
_entity.pdbx_description
1 polymer ?
#
loop_
_entity_poly.entity_id
_entity_poly.type
_entity_poly.pdbx_seq_one_letter_code
_entity_poly.pdbx_strand_id
1 'polypeptide(L)'
;MKTVVGISLGSGEHNFEFDTDFLGQRLKVWRLGTDASATKTVKLLKAWERHADAIGIAVVKDKYALPSRRDIDRDVTQLTDVVTRVPVTTGARLADILQEWAVRHVQNSLGSYFTNANVLFFSGMSNLKLAQTIYEYTQNVSFADPLLQLGIPKLLTSLDALQLYTAGAHHVLDWALPGVMSSDPVKEWNRFLLRKAIHGATVVVAPVHDLDGFDREDLEGKTVVTSTVSDERLEKLRDKGVAMVVDGSPFLFDHVIAPSLLDAMIIAATGKRPGELLEDDYLEILTRLEVEPRILYPNGFKRVNRFAFVIHPLSQEYFKTVKPIELLSQVSPPYFMDTLEKALAYLPPFVYSKVTGIRSPTGVEAEGWLISVGGTPKEIMSHDPEFTYRRLLEAAKIAKQLGAQIMGLGAFTKVVGDAGATVARRAPLPITTGNSYSASGALWAARDALLRLRLLPAPKPDGKIAMKAMVVGATGAIGSVCARLLAMAADEVYMVSPETAKLLSVKESILRETPDARLFLSSRADKDIADMDVIVTATSGAGKKIL
;
A
#
# COMPACT_ATOMS: atom_id res chain seq x y z
N MET A 1 -16.02 -41.50 17.78
CA MET A 1 -16.24 -40.06 17.55
C MET A 1 -15.46 -39.31 18.62
N LYS A 2 -14.58 -38.38 18.22
CA LYS A 2 -13.80 -37.57 19.16
C LYS A 2 -14.50 -36.22 19.41
N THR A 3 -14.33 -35.66 20.60
CA THR A 3 -14.96 -34.39 20.98
C THR A 3 -13.91 -33.29 21.09
N VAL A 4 -14.14 -32.18 20.41
CA VAL A 4 -13.26 -31.00 20.41
C VAL A 4 -14.02 -29.79 20.92
N VAL A 5 -13.42 -29.02 21.80
CA VAL A 5 -14.06 -27.87 22.41
C VAL A 5 -13.18 -26.63 22.26
N GLY A 6 -13.74 -25.59 21.62
CA GLY A 6 -13.16 -24.25 21.61
C GLY A 6 -13.78 -23.39 22.70
N ILE A 7 -12.97 -22.92 23.62
CA ILE A 7 -13.40 -22.00 24.67
C ILE A 7 -12.88 -20.60 24.33
N SER A 8 -13.80 -19.66 24.15
CA SER A 8 -13.49 -18.28 23.78
C SER A 8 -13.86 -17.33 24.90
N LEU A 9 -13.03 -16.33 25.17
CA LEU A 9 -13.40 -15.22 26.05
C LEU A 9 -14.46 -14.28 25.42
N GLY A 10 -14.81 -14.47 24.15
CA GLY A 10 -15.90 -13.74 23.49
C GLY A 10 -17.29 -14.12 23.96
N SER A 11 -18.32 -13.52 23.32
CA SER A 11 -19.73 -13.70 23.68
C SER A 11 -20.21 -15.16 23.55
N GLY A 12 -21.05 -15.56 24.51
CA GLY A 12 -21.77 -16.82 24.47
C GLY A 12 -22.90 -16.87 23.41
N GLU A 13 -23.33 -15.73 22.89
CA GLU A 13 -24.34 -15.65 21.84
C GLU A 13 -23.91 -16.33 20.53
N HIS A 14 -22.62 -16.44 20.29
CA HIS A 14 -22.04 -17.09 19.12
C HIS A 14 -21.63 -18.54 19.35
N ASN A 15 -22.23 -19.22 20.35
CA ASN A 15 -21.99 -20.63 20.58
C ASN A 15 -22.56 -21.47 19.44
N PHE A 16 -21.81 -22.50 19.06
CA PHE A 16 -22.27 -23.47 18.06
C PHE A 16 -21.78 -24.87 18.40
N GLU A 17 -22.44 -25.88 17.84
CA GLU A 17 -21.99 -27.27 17.81
C GLU A 17 -22.26 -27.86 16.44
N PHE A 18 -21.39 -28.74 15.98
CA PHE A 18 -21.60 -29.52 14.76
C PHE A 18 -20.80 -30.83 14.79
N ASP A 19 -21.24 -31.78 13.98
CA ASP A 19 -20.53 -33.03 13.71
C ASP A 19 -19.91 -32.95 12.31
N THR A 20 -18.67 -33.42 12.16
CA THR A 20 -17.98 -33.43 10.87
C THR A 20 -17.01 -34.58 10.74
N ASP A 21 -16.75 -34.98 9.51
CA ASP A 21 -15.61 -35.84 9.18
C ASP A 21 -14.41 -34.95 8.86
N PHE A 22 -13.39 -35.00 9.71
CA PHE A 22 -12.21 -34.15 9.63
C PHE A 22 -10.95 -35.01 9.59
N LEU A 23 -10.18 -34.93 8.50
CA LEU A 23 -8.98 -35.72 8.25
C LEU A 23 -9.16 -37.24 8.44
N GLY A 24 -10.35 -37.75 8.13
CA GLY A 24 -10.68 -39.18 8.29
C GLY A 24 -11.12 -39.57 9.70
N GLN A 25 -11.30 -38.62 10.59
CA GLN A 25 -11.83 -38.81 11.94
C GLN A 25 -13.18 -38.11 12.10
N ARG A 26 -14.14 -38.81 12.68
CA ARG A 26 -15.42 -38.18 13.01
C ARG A 26 -15.28 -37.38 14.30
N LEU A 27 -15.50 -36.06 14.19
CA LEU A 27 -15.39 -35.11 15.30
C LEU A 27 -16.78 -34.55 15.66
N LYS A 28 -17.01 -34.35 16.95
CA LYS A 28 -18.03 -33.49 17.49
C LYS A 28 -17.36 -32.22 18.02
N VAL A 29 -17.74 -31.07 17.45
CA VAL A 29 -17.06 -29.80 17.68
C VAL A 29 -17.98 -28.83 18.41
N TRP A 30 -17.48 -28.21 19.47
CA TRP A 30 -18.18 -27.21 20.27
C TRP A 30 -17.40 -25.90 20.30
N ARG A 31 -18.11 -24.78 20.16
CA ARG A 31 -17.59 -23.46 20.49
C ARG A 31 -18.38 -22.84 21.61
N LEU A 32 -17.71 -22.47 22.72
CA LEU A 32 -18.32 -21.92 23.92
C LEU A 32 -17.70 -20.57 24.27
N GLY A 33 -18.52 -19.52 24.35
CA GLY A 33 -18.13 -18.18 24.78
C GLY A 33 -18.31 -18.00 26.30
N THR A 34 -17.45 -17.21 26.89
CA THR A 34 -17.43 -16.98 28.34
C THR A 34 -17.73 -15.54 28.76
N ASP A 35 -18.06 -14.67 27.81
CA ASP A 35 -18.43 -13.27 28.04
C ASP A 35 -17.35 -12.52 28.85
N ALA A 36 -16.08 -12.69 28.48
CA ALA A 36 -14.89 -12.16 29.13
C ALA A 36 -14.70 -12.58 30.61
N SER A 37 -15.37 -13.64 31.04
CA SER A 37 -15.28 -14.12 32.41
C SER A 37 -14.20 -15.21 32.57
N ALA A 38 -13.07 -14.87 33.15
CA ALA A 38 -11.99 -15.82 33.47
C ALA A 38 -12.50 -16.95 34.40
N THR A 39 -13.36 -16.65 35.37
CA THR A 39 -13.94 -17.67 36.25
C THR A 39 -14.83 -18.66 35.50
N LYS A 40 -15.64 -18.19 34.55
CA LYS A 40 -16.45 -19.04 33.68
C LYS A 40 -15.58 -19.90 32.78
N THR A 41 -14.50 -19.33 32.25
CA THR A 41 -13.49 -20.03 31.45
C THR A 41 -12.88 -21.19 32.21
N VAL A 42 -12.37 -20.96 33.40
CA VAL A 42 -11.79 -22.01 34.27
C VAL A 42 -12.81 -23.11 34.60
N LYS A 43 -14.07 -22.73 34.89
CA LYS A 43 -15.13 -23.72 35.14
C LYS A 43 -15.39 -24.60 33.94
N LEU A 44 -15.47 -24.00 32.74
CA LEU A 44 -15.68 -24.76 31.50
C LEU A 44 -14.50 -25.67 31.17
N LEU A 45 -13.26 -25.18 31.31
CA LEU A 45 -12.06 -25.98 31.13
C LEU A 45 -12.09 -27.25 31.99
N LYS A 46 -12.35 -27.11 33.30
CA LYS A 46 -12.44 -28.25 34.22
C LYS A 46 -13.62 -29.20 33.90
N ALA A 47 -14.74 -28.66 33.45
CA ALA A 47 -15.90 -29.47 33.09
C ALA A 47 -15.62 -30.32 31.83
N TRP A 48 -14.99 -29.72 30.82
CA TRP A 48 -14.73 -30.38 29.54
C TRP A 48 -13.47 -31.25 29.53
N GLU A 49 -12.55 -31.10 30.47
CA GLU A 49 -11.33 -31.92 30.58
C GLU A 49 -11.60 -33.43 30.61
N ARG A 50 -12.80 -33.84 31.08
CA ARG A 50 -13.18 -35.26 31.17
C ARG A 50 -13.93 -35.79 29.95
N HIS A 51 -14.33 -34.87 29.05
CA HIS A 51 -15.24 -35.19 27.94
C HIS A 51 -14.64 -34.83 26.57
N ALA A 52 -13.64 -33.95 26.53
CA ALA A 52 -12.98 -33.55 25.30
C ALA A 52 -11.72 -34.39 25.02
N ASP A 53 -11.39 -34.55 23.75
CA ASP A 53 -10.13 -35.16 23.28
C ASP A 53 -9.06 -34.08 23.00
N ALA A 54 -9.49 -32.82 22.75
CA ALA A 54 -8.63 -31.65 22.66
C ALA A 54 -9.43 -30.37 22.96
N ILE A 55 -8.75 -29.37 23.52
CA ILE A 55 -9.35 -28.08 23.84
C ILE A 55 -8.54 -26.95 23.20
N GLY A 56 -9.25 -26.07 22.44
CA GLY A 56 -8.71 -24.81 21.92
C GLY A 56 -9.12 -23.65 22.83
N ILE A 57 -8.19 -22.78 23.19
CA ILE A 57 -8.47 -21.58 23.97
C ILE A 57 -8.23 -20.37 23.09
N ALA A 58 -9.30 -19.67 22.71
CA ALA A 58 -9.21 -18.38 22.04
C ALA A 58 -9.12 -17.27 23.11
N VAL A 59 -7.93 -16.76 23.32
CA VAL A 59 -7.69 -15.63 24.21
C VAL A 59 -8.07 -14.35 23.48
N VAL A 60 -9.31 -13.91 23.64
CA VAL A 60 -9.76 -12.59 23.20
C VAL A 60 -9.52 -11.63 24.36
N LYS A 61 -8.63 -10.69 24.17
CA LYS A 61 -8.43 -9.61 25.12
C LYS A 61 -9.45 -8.52 24.85
N ASP A 62 -10.54 -8.53 25.61
CA ASP A 62 -11.57 -7.49 25.55
C ASP A 62 -11.11 -6.15 26.15
N LYS A 63 -9.95 -6.09 26.79
CA LYS A 63 -9.40 -4.85 27.34
C LYS A 63 -7.89 -4.84 27.17
N TYR A 64 -7.39 -3.94 26.35
CA TYR A 64 -6.00 -3.46 26.42
C TYR A 64 -5.77 -2.61 27.67
N ALA A 65 -6.28 -3.06 28.79
CA ALA A 65 -5.83 -2.64 30.09
C ALA A 65 -4.66 -3.55 30.45
N LEU A 66 -3.53 -3.26 29.82
CA LEU A 66 -2.19 -3.57 30.32
C LEU A 66 -2.02 -4.90 31.07
N PRO A 67 -2.03 -6.05 30.41
CA PRO A 67 -1.14 -7.06 30.94
C PRO A 67 0.19 -6.94 30.20
N SER A 68 1.29 -6.95 30.93
CA SER A 68 2.60 -7.21 30.37
C SER A 68 2.55 -8.52 29.56
N ARG A 69 3.48 -8.74 28.62
CA ARG A 69 3.59 -10.04 27.95
C ARG A 69 3.65 -11.18 28.98
N ARG A 70 4.26 -10.94 30.14
CA ARG A 70 4.24 -11.86 31.29
C ARG A 70 2.83 -12.10 31.83
N ASP A 71 1.99 -11.09 31.94
CA ASP A 71 0.61 -11.28 32.41
C ASP A 71 -0.22 -12.02 31.36
N ILE A 72 0.04 -11.80 30.06
CA ILE A 72 -0.57 -12.57 28.97
C ILE A 72 -0.11 -14.01 29.00
N ASP A 73 1.22 -14.21 29.00
CA ASP A 73 1.82 -15.53 29.03
C ASP A 73 1.45 -16.24 30.34
N ARG A 74 1.37 -15.49 31.45
CA ARG A 74 0.92 -15.98 32.74
C ARG A 74 -0.56 -16.37 32.75
N ASP A 75 -1.44 -15.51 32.20
CA ASP A 75 -2.88 -15.82 32.11
C ASP A 75 -3.13 -16.99 31.15
N VAL A 76 -2.45 -17.03 30.00
CA VAL A 76 -2.50 -18.16 29.09
C VAL A 76 -1.95 -19.42 29.76
N THR A 77 -0.78 -19.35 30.39
CA THR A 77 -0.19 -20.45 31.14
C THR A 77 -1.10 -20.90 32.27
N GLN A 78 -1.66 -19.98 33.04
CA GLN A 78 -2.62 -20.32 34.07
C GLN A 78 -3.87 -21.00 33.56
N LEU A 79 -4.38 -20.59 32.39
CA LEU A 79 -5.54 -21.23 31.76
C LEU A 79 -5.20 -22.59 31.14
N THR A 80 -4.02 -22.74 30.54
CA THR A 80 -3.58 -24.02 29.98
C THR A 80 -3.25 -25.03 31.07
N ASP A 81 -2.65 -24.58 32.17
CA ASP A 81 -2.27 -25.43 33.30
C ASP A 81 -3.45 -25.93 34.14
N VAL A 82 -4.63 -25.31 33.96
CA VAL A 82 -5.88 -25.80 34.58
C VAL A 82 -6.26 -27.19 34.10
N VAL A 83 -5.86 -27.53 32.86
CA VAL A 83 -6.19 -28.79 32.20
C VAL A 83 -4.93 -29.64 32.05
N THR A 84 -4.95 -30.83 32.62
CA THR A 84 -3.77 -31.72 32.64
C THR A 84 -3.96 -33.04 31.89
N ARG A 85 -5.21 -33.40 31.57
CA ARG A 85 -5.58 -34.69 31.02
C ARG A 85 -5.64 -34.75 29.50
N VAL A 86 -5.96 -33.63 28.88
CA VAL A 86 -6.15 -33.52 27.42
C VAL A 86 -5.28 -32.40 26.83
N PRO A 87 -4.89 -32.50 25.57
CA PRO A 87 -4.13 -31.43 24.90
C PRO A 87 -4.92 -30.12 24.88
N VAL A 88 -4.22 -29.05 25.22
CA VAL A 88 -4.77 -27.68 25.15
C VAL A 88 -3.88 -26.86 24.24
N THR A 89 -4.51 -26.10 23.33
CA THR A 89 -3.79 -25.24 22.40
C THR A 89 -4.41 -23.84 22.33
N THR A 90 -3.58 -22.82 22.09
CA THR A 90 -4.02 -21.47 21.76
C THR A 90 -4.11 -21.26 20.24
N GLY A 91 -3.60 -22.18 19.44
CA GLY A 91 -3.54 -22.06 17.97
C GLY A 91 -2.63 -20.94 17.48
N ALA A 92 -1.71 -20.42 18.29
CA ALA A 92 -0.90 -19.24 17.97
C ALA A 92 -0.07 -19.45 16.68
N ARG A 93 0.58 -20.60 16.50
CA ARG A 93 1.35 -20.91 15.30
C ARG A 93 0.47 -20.96 14.05
N LEU A 94 -0.69 -21.58 14.14
CA LEU A 94 -1.64 -21.67 13.04
C LEU A 94 -2.21 -20.28 12.71
N ALA A 95 -2.49 -19.46 13.72
CA ALA A 95 -2.94 -18.07 13.54
C ALA A 95 -1.92 -17.23 12.77
N ASP A 96 -0.63 -17.36 13.12
CA ASP A 96 0.45 -16.66 12.41
C ASP A 96 0.51 -17.08 10.93
N ILE A 97 0.42 -18.39 10.63
CA ILE A 97 0.42 -18.91 9.26
C ILE A 97 -0.77 -18.37 8.47
N LEU A 98 -1.97 -18.45 9.02
CA LEU A 98 -3.20 -18.02 8.35
C LEU A 98 -3.24 -16.50 8.08
N GLN A 99 -2.81 -15.69 9.06
CA GLN A 99 -2.77 -14.23 8.90
C GLN A 99 -1.71 -13.80 7.90
N GLU A 100 -0.51 -14.38 7.98
CA GLU A 100 0.55 -14.12 7.01
C GLU A 100 0.09 -14.47 5.59
N TRP A 101 -0.51 -15.64 5.42
CA TRP A 101 -1.02 -16.10 4.13
C TRP A 101 -2.11 -15.17 3.59
N ALA A 102 -3.07 -14.76 4.41
CA ALA A 102 -4.12 -13.83 4.00
C ALA A 102 -3.56 -12.49 3.50
N VAL A 103 -2.55 -11.93 4.18
CA VAL A 103 -1.87 -10.70 3.75
C VAL A 103 -1.10 -10.90 2.44
N ARG A 104 -0.35 -12.00 2.31
CA ARG A 104 0.38 -12.33 1.06
C ARG A 104 -0.58 -12.57 -0.10
N HIS A 105 -1.71 -13.21 0.15
CA HIS A 105 -2.76 -13.40 -0.87
C HIS A 105 -3.30 -12.06 -1.37
N VAL A 106 -3.66 -11.14 -0.48
CA VAL A 106 -4.12 -9.79 -0.87
C VAL A 106 -3.03 -9.04 -1.65
N GLN A 107 -1.78 -9.09 -1.20
CA GLN A 107 -0.66 -8.44 -1.88
C GLN A 107 -0.52 -8.91 -3.33
N ASN A 108 -0.68 -10.20 -3.57
CA ASN A 108 -0.50 -10.80 -4.89
C ASN A 108 -1.75 -10.64 -5.78
N SER A 109 -2.93 -10.92 -5.24
CA SER A 109 -4.20 -10.93 -6.00
C SER A 109 -4.66 -9.51 -6.39
N LEU A 110 -4.40 -8.51 -5.54
CA LEU A 110 -4.76 -7.11 -5.80
C LEU A 110 -3.59 -6.27 -6.35
N GLY A 111 -2.49 -6.89 -6.78
CA GLY A 111 -1.38 -6.23 -7.44
C GLY A 111 -0.68 -5.19 -6.55
N SER A 112 0.17 -5.67 -5.63
CA SER A 112 0.99 -4.81 -4.75
C SER A 112 0.18 -3.90 -3.81
N TYR A 113 -0.88 -4.44 -3.24
CA TYR A 113 -1.86 -3.70 -2.43
C TYR A 113 -1.25 -2.97 -1.22
N PHE A 114 -0.36 -3.66 -0.48
CA PHE A 114 0.29 -3.11 0.71
C PHE A 114 1.54 -2.26 0.41
N THR A 115 1.96 -2.19 -0.85
CA THR A 115 3.17 -1.43 -1.22
C THR A 115 3.01 0.04 -0.87
N ASN A 116 3.91 0.54 -0.01
CA ASN A 116 3.90 1.89 0.57
C ASN A 116 2.62 2.24 1.36
N ALA A 117 1.75 1.29 1.68
CA ALA A 117 0.58 1.54 2.52
C ALA A 117 1.01 2.04 3.91
N ASN A 118 0.21 2.94 4.50
CA ASN A 118 0.38 3.36 5.89
C ASN A 118 -0.36 2.39 6.79
N VAL A 119 0.37 1.61 7.60
CA VAL A 119 -0.19 0.54 8.42
C VAL A 119 -0.06 0.88 9.90
N LEU A 120 -1.17 0.86 10.60
CA LEU A 120 -1.23 1.01 12.06
C LEU A 120 -1.52 -0.35 12.70
N PHE A 121 -0.63 -0.79 13.57
CA PHE A 121 -0.86 -1.92 14.46
C PHE A 121 -1.32 -1.42 15.83
N PHE A 122 -2.41 -1.95 16.36
CA PHE A 122 -2.81 -1.73 17.74
C PHE A 122 -1.86 -2.44 18.70
N SER A 123 -1.45 -3.65 18.35
CA SER A 123 -0.37 -4.35 19.03
C SER A 123 0.56 -5.05 18.03
N GLY A 124 1.75 -4.48 17.85
CA GLY A 124 2.82 -5.09 17.07
C GLY A 124 3.47 -6.25 17.80
N MET A 125 3.55 -6.18 19.13
CA MET A 125 4.09 -7.26 19.97
C MET A 125 3.29 -8.56 19.80
N SER A 126 1.95 -8.46 19.82
CA SER A 126 1.07 -9.62 19.65
C SER A 126 1.00 -10.14 18.22
N ASN A 127 1.44 -9.33 17.23
CA ASN A 127 1.38 -9.63 15.81
C ASN A 127 2.76 -9.46 15.15
N LEU A 128 3.84 -9.85 15.84
CA LEU A 128 5.20 -9.58 15.38
C LEU A 128 5.49 -10.22 14.02
N LYS A 129 5.06 -11.47 13.79
CA LYS A 129 5.27 -12.15 12.52
C LYS A 129 4.52 -11.46 11.38
N LEU A 130 3.28 -11.06 11.61
CA LEU A 130 2.49 -10.27 10.66
C LEU A 130 3.12 -8.90 10.40
N ALA A 131 3.66 -8.25 11.43
CA ALA A 131 4.38 -6.97 11.28
C ALA A 131 5.63 -7.12 10.41
N GLN A 132 6.40 -8.20 10.58
CA GLN A 132 7.53 -8.54 9.73
C GLN A 132 7.10 -8.75 8.27
N THR A 133 6.04 -9.52 8.03
CA THR A 133 5.49 -9.77 6.70
C THR A 133 5.04 -8.47 6.01
N ILE A 134 4.31 -7.61 6.71
CA ILE A 134 3.87 -6.32 6.16
C ILE A 134 5.07 -5.40 5.90
N TYR A 135 6.10 -5.46 6.74
CA TYR A 135 7.31 -4.65 6.58
C TYR A 135 8.10 -4.97 5.31
N GLU A 136 7.96 -6.17 4.75
CA GLU A 136 8.49 -6.51 3.42
C GLU A 136 7.90 -5.63 2.31
N TYR A 137 6.66 -5.18 2.46
CA TYR A 137 5.92 -4.41 1.45
C TYR A 137 5.92 -2.92 1.71
N THR A 138 5.94 -2.51 2.99
CA THR A 138 5.93 -1.11 3.37
C THR A 138 6.73 -0.86 4.64
N GLN A 139 7.50 0.24 4.65
CA GLN A 139 8.17 0.74 5.84
C GLN A 139 7.32 1.78 6.59
N ASN A 140 6.14 2.14 6.06
CA ASN A 140 5.24 3.11 6.67
C ASN A 140 4.38 2.41 7.75
N VAL A 141 5.01 1.87 8.77
CA VAL A 141 4.35 1.19 9.88
C VAL A 141 4.35 2.03 11.14
N SER A 142 3.30 1.91 11.91
CA SER A 142 3.17 2.52 13.23
C SER A 142 2.60 1.49 14.21
N PHE A 143 3.13 1.47 15.44
CA PHE A 143 2.70 0.54 16.47
C PHE A 143 2.23 1.33 17.69
N ALA A 144 1.02 1.03 18.14
CA ALA A 144 0.38 1.72 19.26
C ALA A 144 0.66 1.04 20.61
N ASP A 145 1.57 0.07 20.67
CA ASP A 145 1.90 -0.69 21.87
C ASP A 145 2.19 0.20 23.10
N PRO A 146 3.08 1.23 23.05
CA PRO A 146 3.31 2.10 24.20
C PRO A 146 2.06 2.89 24.62
N LEU A 147 1.26 3.30 23.62
CA LEU A 147 0.05 4.08 23.84
C LEU A 147 -1.05 3.25 24.51
N LEU A 148 -1.27 2.03 24.00
CA LEU A 148 -2.34 1.15 24.45
C LEU A 148 -1.97 0.33 25.67
N GLN A 149 -0.69 -0.09 25.79
CA GLN A 149 -0.23 -0.92 26.90
C GLN A 149 0.21 -0.12 28.12
N LEU A 150 0.89 1.01 27.92
CA LEU A 150 1.48 1.80 29.00
C LEU A 150 0.81 3.18 29.18
N GLY A 151 -0.11 3.56 28.29
CA GLY A 151 -0.66 4.92 28.30
C GLY A 151 0.36 5.99 27.92
N ILE A 152 1.52 5.61 27.38
CA ILE A 152 2.56 6.56 26.93
C ILE A 152 2.13 7.16 25.59
N PRO A 153 2.02 8.50 25.45
CA PRO A 153 1.53 9.16 24.24
C PRO A 153 2.56 9.13 23.12
N LYS A 154 2.96 7.94 22.69
CA LYS A 154 3.97 7.70 21.66
C LYS A 154 3.60 6.49 20.81
N LEU A 155 3.80 6.63 19.50
CA LEU A 155 3.77 5.52 18.54
C LEU A 155 5.20 5.13 18.18
N LEU A 156 5.45 3.83 17.96
CA LEU A 156 6.69 3.36 17.38
C LEU A 156 6.53 3.37 15.85
N THR A 157 7.55 3.80 15.12
CA THR A 157 7.46 4.05 13.67
C THR A 157 8.40 3.16 12.85
N SER A 158 8.95 2.11 13.46
CA SER A 158 9.77 1.11 12.77
C SER A 158 9.71 -0.23 13.47
N LEU A 159 10.04 -1.29 12.73
CA LEU A 159 10.13 -2.64 13.28
C LEU A 159 11.24 -2.75 14.33
N ASP A 160 12.38 -2.08 14.11
CA ASP A 160 13.49 -2.05 15.07
C ASP A 160 13.07 -1.41 16.39
N ALA A 161 12.30 -0.31 16.32
CA ALA A 161 11.75 0.33 17.51
C ALA A 161 10.79 -0.58 18.27
N LEU A 162 9.97 -1.37 17.55
CA LEU A 162 9.09 -2.37 18.15
C LEU A 162 9.91 -3.48 18.83
N GLN A 163 10.93 -4.01 18.18
CA GLN A 163 11.80 -5.05 18.76
C GLN A 163 12.52 -4.55 20.02
N LEU A 164 13.06 -3.33 19.96
CA LEU A 164 13.70 -2.70 21.12
C LEU A 164 12.70 -2.49 22.27
N TYR A 165 11.49 -2.02 21.96
CA TYR A 165 10.41 -1.89 22.94
C TYR A 165 10.05 -3.24 23.55
N THR A 166 9.91 -4.28 22.74
CA THR A 166 9.60 -5.65 23.21
C THR A 166 10.68 -6.18 24.14
N ALA A 167 11.96 -5.93 23.83
CA ALA A 167 13.09 -6.34 24.67
C ALA A 167 13.17 -5.57 26.00
N GLY A 168 12.80 -4.28 26.00
CA GLY A 168 12.87 -3.39 27.17
C GLY A 168 11.57 -3.28 27.99
N ALA A 169 10.43 -3.59 27.41
CA ALA A 169 9.12 -3.40 28.01
C ALA A 169 8.94 -4.19 29.32
N HIS A 170 9.56 -5.37 29.44
CA HIS A 170 9.54 -6.16 30.66
C HIS A 170 10.09 -5.42 31.88
N HIS A 171 11.11 -4.58 31.68
CA HIS A 171 11.72 -3.81 32.77
C HIS A 171 10.93 -2.56 33.15
N VAL A 172 10.24 -1.95 32.19
CA VAL A 172 9.46 -0.72 32.40
C VAL A 172 8.08 -1.02 32.98
N LEU A 173 7.47 -2.13 32.55
CA LEU A 173 6.14 -2.55 33.01
C LEU A 173 6.11 -2.93 34.48
N ASP A 174 7.21 -3.48 34.99
CA ASP A 174 7.34 -3.81 36.42
C ASP A 174 7.49 -2.56 37.33
N TRP A 175 7.83 -1.39 36.74
CA TRP A 175 8.07 -0.12 37.46
C TRP A 175 7.00 0.95 37.19
N ALA A 176 6.08 0.73 36.24
CA ALA A 176 5.04 1.70 35.93
C ALA A 176 4.05 1.86 37.07
N LEU A 177 4.03 3.04 37.67
CA LEU A 177 3.08 3.41 38.76
C LEU A 177 1.66 3.47 38.18
N PRO A 178 0.74 2.59 38.58
CA PRO A 178 -0.61 2.49 37.98
C PRO A 178 -1.46 3.76 38.07
N GLY A 179 -1.13 4.69 38.96
CA GLY A 179 -1.96 5.86 39.25
C GLY A 179 -1.76 7.09 38.36
N VAL A 180 -0.55 7.30 37.83
CA VAL A 180 -0.22 8.54 37.11
C VAL A 180 -0.69 8.48 35.64
N MET A 181 -0.70 7.28 35.03
CA MET A 181 -1.08 7.06 33.65
C MET A 181 -2.59 6.87 33.45
N SER A 182 -3.37 6.82 34.49
CA SER A 182 -4.83 6.62 34.44
C SER A 182 -5.66 7.90 34.63
N SER A 183 -5.03 9.07 34.63
CA SER A 183 -5.77 10.35 34.73
C SER A 183 -6.58 10.60 33.42
N ASP A 184 -7.79 11.16 33.61
CA ASP A 184 -8.72 11.37 32.47
C ASP A 184 -8.13 12.23 31.32
N PRO A 185 -7.34 13.31 31.60
CA PRO A 185 -6.70 14.08 30.52
C PRO A 185 -5.70 13.26 29.68
N VAL A 186 -4.96 12.33 30.31
CA VAL A 186 -4.01 11.45 29.61
C VAL A 186 -4.76 10.45 28.73
N LYS A 187 -5.87 9.91 29.22
CA LYS A 187 -6.72 8.99 28.44
C LYS A 187 -7.34 9.68 27.21
N GLU A 188 -7.81 10.93 27.37
CA GLU A 188 -8.36 11.71 26.26
C GLU A 188 -7.28 12.05 25.22
N TRP A 189 -6.08 12.45 25.69
CA TRP A 189 -4.96 12.71 24.80
C TRP A 189 -4.53 11.45 24.03
N ASN A 190 -4.46 10.30 24.69
CA ASN A 190 -4.14 9.03 24.07
C ASN A 190 -5.19 8.61 23.03
N ARG A 191 -6.47 8.84 23.33
CA ARG A 191 -7.56 8.60 22.37
C ARG A 191 -7.44 9.52 21.15
N PHE A 192 -7.12 10.79 21.35
CA PHE A 192 -6.87 11.73 20.27
C PHE A 192 -5.70 11.29 19.38
N LEU A 193 -4.57 10.89 19.99
CA LEU A 193 -3.41 10.40 19.24
C LEU A 193 -3.72 9.12 18.45
N LEU A 194 -4.48 8.20 19.03
CA LEU A 194 -4.87 6.97 18.37
C LEU A 194 -5.81 7.26 17.18
N ARG A 195 -6.81 8.14 17.36
CA ARG A 195 -7.67 8.59 16.24
C ARG A 195 -6.85 9.25 15.13
N LYS A 196 -5.93 10.13 15.49
CA LYS A 196 -5.03 10.76 14.52
C LYS A 196 -4.19 9.73 13.76
N ALA A 197 -3.69 8.69 14.43
CA ALA A 197 -2.95 7.60 13.80
C ALA A 197 -3.85 6.77 12.86
N ILE A 198 -5.07 6.46 13.27
CA ILE A 198 -6.07 5.79 12.44
C ILE A 198 -6.38 6.62 11.19
N HIS A 199 -6.61 7.92 11.33
CA HIS A 199 -6.86 8.80 10.18
C HIS A 199 -5.71 8.78 9.17
N GLY A 200 -4.46 8.74 9.63
CA GLY A 200 -3.27 8.65 8.78
C GLY A 200 -3.05 7.27 8.15
N ALA A 201 -3.62 6.23 8.74
CA ALA A 201 -3.47 4.86 8.25
C ALA A 201 -4.42 4.54 7.09
N THR A 202 -3.98 3.70 6.18
CA THR A 202 -4.83 3.07 5.15
C THR A 202 -5.21 1.66 5.53
N VAL A 203 -4.38 1.02 6.36
CA VAL A 203 -4.58 -0.32 6.89
C VAL A 203 -4.48 -0.27 8.41
N VAL A 204 -5.43 -0.87 9.09
CA VAL A 204 -5.46 -1.00 10.55
C VAL A 204 -5.41 -2.49 10.91
N VAL A 205 -4.40 -2.89 11.68
CA VAL A 205 -4.25 -4.23 12.23
C VAL A 205 -4.69 -4.20 13.67
N ALA A 206 -5.86 -4.73 13.94
CA ALA A 206 -6.47 -4.71 15.28
C ALA A 206 -7.46 -5.86 15.45
N PRO A 207 -7.67 -6.35 16.68
CA PRO A 207 -8.82 -7.18 16.99
C PRO A 207 -10.12 -6.44 16.66
N VAL A 208 -11.09 -7.15 16.10
CA VAL A 208 -12.32 -6.53 15.58
C VAL A 208 -13.11 -5.76 16.65
N HIS A 209 -13.10 -6.22 17.88
CA HIS A 209 -13.80 -5.59 19.00
C HIS A 209 -13.17 -4.28 19.49
N ASP A 210 -11.87 -4.09 19.28
CA ASP A 210 -11.19 -2.83 19.64
C ASP A 210 -11.62 -1.68 18.74
N LEU A 211 -12.20 -2.00 17.58
CA LEU A 211 -12.72 -1.03 16.65
C LEU A 211 -14.12 -0.52 17.02
N ASP A 212 -14.76 -1.07 18.05
CA ASP A 212 -16.10 -0.65 18.50
C ASP A 212 -16.12 0.82 18.96
N GLY A 213 -15.02 1.29 19.52
CA GLY A 213 -14.88 2.67 20.02
C GLY A 213 -14.62 3.75 18.96
N PHE A 214 -14.61 3.38 17.66
CA PHE A 214 -14.34 4.30 16.54
C PHE A 214 -15.58 4.45 15.67
N ASP A 215 -15.72 5.65 15.10
CA ASP A 215 -16.86 6.02 14.28
C ASP A 215 -16.58 5.78 12.79
N ARG A 216 -17.60 6.06 11.96
CA ARG A 216 -17.49 5.98 10.51
C ARG A 216 -16.39 6.91 9.95
N GLU A 217 -16.28 8.12 10.50
CA GLU A 217 -15.24 9.08 10.07
C GLU A 217 -13.81 8.55 10.27
N ASP A 218 -13.62 7.72 11.31
CA ASP A 218 -12.32 7.12 11.61
C ASP A 218 -11.96 5.97 10.66
N LEU A 219 -12.95 5.15 10.25
CA LEU A 219 -12.73 3.86 9.59
C LEU A 219 -13.15 3.82 8.11
N GLU A 220 -13.81 4.85 7.60
CA GLU A 220 -14.27 4.87 6.20
C GLU A 220 -13.13 4.69 5.20
N GLY A 221 -13.32 3.77 4.26
CA GLY A 221 -12.38 3.47 3.19
C GLY A 221 -11.11 2.72 3.61
N LYS A 222 -11.00 2.29 4.88
CA LYS A 222 -9.82 1.59 5.37
C LYS A 222 -9.91 0.09 5.17
N THR A 223 -8.73 -0.54 5.18
CA THR A 223 -8.60 -1.99 5.28
C THR A 223 -8.35 -2.36 6.74
N VAL A 224 -9.09 -3.33 7.22
CA VAL A 224 -8.92 -3.91 8.55
C VAL A 224 -8.33 -5.31 8.41
N VAL A 225 -7.18 -5.56 9.03
CA VAL A 225 -6.58 -6.89 9.17
C VAL A 225 -6.88 -7.38 10.58
N THR A 226 -7.59 -8.49 10.68
CA THR A 226 -8.10 -9.00 11.95
C THR A 226 -8.30 -10.53 11.91
N SER A 227 -9.00 -11.09 12.88
CA SER A 227 -9.38 -12.50 12.91
C SER A 227 -10.77 -12.69 13.51
N THR A 228 -11.41 -13.80 13.14
CA THR A 228 -12.70 -14.28 13.70
C THR A 228 -13.84 -13.26 13.56
N VAL A 229 -14.08 -12.82 12.33
CA VAL A 229 -15.14 -11.86 12.00
C VAL A 229 -16.46 -12.60 11.78
N SER A 230 -17.40 -12.48 12.72
CA SER A 230 -18.78 -12.96 12.57
C SER A 230 -19.59 -12.04 11.64
N ASP A 231 -20.73 -12.51 11.17
CA ASP A 231 -21.61 -11.71 10.31
C ASP A 231 -22.08 -10.43 11.00
N GLU A 232 -22.41 -10.48 12.30
CA GLU A 232 -22.74 -9.29 13.10
C GLU A 232 -21.59 -8.27 13.12
N ARG A 233 -20.35 -8.76 13.30
CA ARG A 233 -19.16 -7.90 13.28
C ARG A 233 -18.90 -7.31 11.90
N LEU A 234 -19.17 -8.09 10.85
CA LEU A 234 -19.06 -7.61 9.47
C LEU A 234 -20.07 -6.49 9.18
N GLU A 235 -21.31 -6.61 9.66
CA GLU A 235 -22.32 -5.55 9.57
C GLU A 235 -21.84 -4.26 10.27
N LYS A 236 -21.35 -4.37 11.50
CA LYS A 236 -20.79 -3.20 12.22
C LYS A 236 -19.64 -2.54 11.46
N LEU A 237 -18.77 -3.32 10.83
CA LEU A 237 -17.69 -2.78 9.99
C LEU A 237 -18.22 -2.14 8.71
N ARG A 238 -19.31 -2.68 8.14
CA ARG A 238 -20.03 -2.08 7.01
C ARG A 238 -20.57 -0.70 7.37
N ASP A 239 -21.25 -0.57 8.49
CA ASP A 239 -21.84 0.69 8.96
C ASP A 239 -20.75 1.74 9.22
N LYS A 240 -19.57 1.30 9.65
CA LYS A 240 -18.38 2.15 9.84
C LYS A 240 -17.63 2.46 8.53
N GLY A 241 -18.13 2.01 7.38
CA GLY A 241 -17.57 2.34 6.08
C GLY A 241 -16.26 1.62 5.72
N VAL A 242 -15.90 0.55 6.44
CA VAL A 242 -14.69 -0.25 6.15
C VAL A 242 -14.75 -0.79 4.73
N ALA A 243 -13.69 -0.60 3.95
CA ALA A 243 -13.65 -1.01 2.55
C ALA A 243 -13.31 -2.49 2.37
N MET A 244 -12.36 -3.00 3.16
CA MET A 244 -11.92 -4.39 3.08
C MET A 244 -11.59 -4.93 4.46
N VAL A 245 -11.90 -6.19 4.69
CA VAL A 245 -11.51 -6.94 5.88
C VAL A 245 -10.68 -8.14 5.45
N VAL A 246 -9.47 -8.25 5.98
CA VAL A 246 -8.59 -9.40 5.83
C VAL A 246 -8.71 -10.20 7.13
N ASP A 247 -9.47 -11.30 7.06
CA ASP A 247 -9.75 -12.14 8.23
C ASP A 247 -8.80 -13.36 8.24
N GLY A 248 -7.96 -13.45 9.26
CA GLY A 248 -7.05 -14.58 9.45
C GLY A 248 -7.74 -15.88 9.92
N SER A 249 -9.07 -15.91 10.04
CA SER A 249 -9.81 -17.11 10.42
C SER A 249 -10.54 -17.71 9.23
N PRO A 250 -10.37 -19.01 8.94
CA PRO A 250 -11.03 -19.64 7.81
C PRO A 250 -12.55 -19.83 8.05
N PHE A 251 -13.29 -19.89 6.95
CA PHE A 251 -14.69 -20.30 6.96
C PHE A 251 -14.76 -21.78 6.54
N LEU A 252 -15.12 -22.64 7.49
CA LEU A 252 -15.20 -24.08 7.29
C LEU A 252 -16.46 -24.61 8.00
N PHE A 253 -17.10 -25.62 7.44
CA PHE A 253 -18.26 -26.27 8.04
C PHE A 253 -19.40 -25.28 8.39
N ASP A 254 -19.64 -24.32 7.50
CA ASP A 254 -20.62 -23.22 7.65
C ASP A 254 -20.36 -22.27 8.85
N HIS A 255 -19.14 -22.30 9.40
CA HIS A 255 -18.75 -21.47 10.54
C HIS A 255 -17.41 -20.77 10.32
N VAL A 256 -17.24 -19.61 10.94
CA VAL A 256 -15.93 -18.97 11.10
C VAL A 256 -15.18 -19.70 12.22
N ILE A 257 -14.16 -20.44 11.86
CA ILE A 257 -13.42 -21.29 12.80
C ILE A 257 -12.19 -20.50 13.31
N ALA A 258 -12.17 -20.22 14.62
CA ALA A 258 -11.01 -19.60 15.23
C ALA A 258 -9.77 -20.52 15.10
N PRO A 259 -8.56 -19.95 14.87
CA PRO A 259 -7.34 -20.75 14.75
C PRO A 259 -7.11 -21.71 15.91
N SER A 260 -7.46 -21.33 17.14
CA SER A 260 -7.35 -22.21 18.31
C SER A 260 -8.27 -23.42 18.25
N LEU A 261 -9.49 -23.25 17.74
CA LEU A 261 -10.43 -24.36 17.56
C LEU A 261 -9.98 -25.27 16.42
N LEU A 262 -9.53 -24.69 15.29
CA LEU A 262 -9.01 -25.48 14.17
C LEU A 262 -7.77 -26.29 14.58
N ASP A 263 -6.87 -25.69 15.33
CA ASP A 263 -5.68 -26.38 15.84
C ASP A 263 -6.04 -27.52 16.80
N ALA A 264 -7.03 -27.31 17.67
CA ALA A 264 -7.55 -28.39 18.53
C ALA A 264 -8.20 -29.52 17.70
N MET A 265 -8.90 -29.21 16.60
CA MET A 265 -9.42 -30.22 15.67
C MET A 265 -8.29 -31.01 15.01
N ILE A 266 -7.22 -30.34 14.59
CA ILE A 266 -6.02 -30.97 14.01
C ILE A 266 -5.37 -31.90 15.03
N ILE A 267 -5.15 -31.44 16.26
CA ILE A 267 -4.60 -32.23 17.36
C ILE A 267 -5.46 -33.47 17.63
N ALA A 268 -6.76 -33.30 17.75
CA ALA A 268 -7.67 -34.41 17.97
C ALA A 268 -7.65 -35.42 16.81
N ALA A 269 -7.63 -34.95 15.56
CA ALA A 269 -7.65 -35.83 14.39
C ALA A 269 -6.32 -36.59 14.22
N THR A 270 -5.20 -35.89 14.35
CA THR A 270 -3.86 -36.48 14.14
C THR A 270 -3.33 -37.26 15.33
N GLY A 271 -3.80 -36.99 16.55
CA GLY A 271 -3.25 -37.53 17.81
C GLY A 271 -1.91 -36.94 18.22
N LYS A 272 -1.38 -35.96 17.49
CA LYS A 272 -0.15 -35.22 17.83
C LYS A 272 -0.39 -34.25 18.97
N ARG A 273 0.64 -33.98 19.78
CA ARG A 273 0.59 -32.95 20.81
C ARG A 273 0.83 -31.56 20.20
N PRO A 274 0.40 -30.45 20.84
CA PRO A 274 0.57 -29.10 20.31
C PRO A 274 2.01 -28.76 19.90
N GLY A 275 3.02 -29.21 20.64
CA GLY A 275 4.44 -28.97 20.33
C GLY A 275 5.04 -29.88 19.24
N GLU A 276 4.34 -30.93 18.84
CA GLU A 276 4.81 -31.92 17.84
C GLU A 276 4.35 -31.57 16.41
N LEU A 277 3.39 -30.62 16.26
CA LEU A 277 2.96 -30.13 14.96
C LEU A 277 3.99 -29.15 14.41
N LEU A 278 4.54 -29.47 13.25
CA LEU A 278 5.49 -28.64 12.51
C LEU A 278 4.75 -27.78 11.47
N GLU A 279 5.43 -26.81 10.89
CA GLU A 279 4.84 -25.96 9.83
C GLU A 279 4.42 -26.81 8.61
N ASP A 280 5.18 -27.82 8.25
CA ASP A 280 4.86 -28.72 7.14
C ASP A 280 3.57 -29.52 7.39
N ASP A 281 3.28 -29.91 8.64
CA ASP A 281 2.03 -30.56 8.99
C ASP A 281 0.82 -29.64 8.75
N TYR A 282 0.95 -28.36 9.14
CA TYR A 282 -0.10 -27.37 8.87
C TYR A 282 -0.29 -27.11 7.39
N LEU A 283 0.80 -27.00 6.61
CA LEU A 283 0.73 -26.78 5.16
C LEU A 283 0.00 -27.94 4.45
N GLU A 284 0.33 -29.18 4.79
CA GLU A 284 -0.33 -30.36 4.24
C GLU A 284 -1.83 -30.36 4.58
N ILE A 285 -2.18 -30.10 5.84
CA ILE A 285 -3.56 -30.10 6.32
C ILE A 285 -4.37 -28.97 5.68
N LEU A 286 -3.85 -27.74 5.66
CA LEU A 286 -4.53 -26.59 5.05
C LEU A 286 -4.77 -26.81 3.56
N THR A 287 -3.79 -27.42 2.86
CA THR A 287 -3.93 -27.77 1.45
C THR A 287 -5.01 -28.83 1.24
N ARG A 288 -5.03 -29.88 2.08
CA ARG A 288 -6.03 -30.96 2.01
C ARG A 288 -7.45 -30.48 2.32
N LEU A 289 -7.59 -29.47 3.19
CA LEU A 289 -8.88 -28.87 3.55
C LEU A 289 -9.33 -27.81 2.54
N GLU A 290 -8.53 -27.54 1.52
CA GLU A 290 -8.80 -26.49 0.53
C GLU A 290 -9.14 -25.14 1.19
N VAL A 291 -8.42 -24.81 2.28
CA VAL A 291 -8.64 -23.56 3.00
C VAL A 291 -8.26 -22.39 2.09
N GLU A 292 -9.10 -21.37 2.05
CA GLU A 292 -8.81 -20.12 1.35
C GLU A 292 -8.75 -18.94 2.33
N PRO A 293 -7.92 -17.91 2.04
CA PRO A 293 -7.90 -16.69 2.82
C PRO A 293 -9.26 -15.96 2.75
N ARG A 294 -9.77 -15.55 3.89
CA ARG A 294 -11.07 -14.88 3.98
C ARG A 294 -10.93 -13.38 3.79
N ILE A 295 -11.22 -12.91 2.58
CA ILE A 295 -11.17 -11.49 2.21
C ILE A 295 -12.60 -10.99 1.98
N LEU A 296 -13.04 -10.02 2.78
CA LEU A 296 -14.42 -9.53 2.79
C LEU A 296 -14.46 -8.06 2.37
N TYR A 297 -15.49 -7.70 1.64
CA TYR A 297 -15.73 -6.35 1.13
C TYR A 297 -17.08 -5.82 1.61
N PRO A 298 -17.18 -5.34 2.87
CA PRO A 298 -18.47 -4.98 3.47
C PRO A 298 -19.23 -3.92 2.68
N ASN A 299 -18.52 -2.98 2.05
CA ASN A 299 -19.09 -1.89 1.24
C ASN A 299 -18.81 -2.05 -0.26
N GLY A 300 -18.52 -3.28 -0.72
CA GLY A 300 -18.07 -3.56 -2.07
C GLY A 300 -16.59 -3.22 -2.27
N PHE A 301 -15.97 -3.87 -3.25
CA PHE A 301 -14.56 -3.64 -3.52
C PHE A 301 -14.33 -2.29 -4.18
N LYS A 302 -13.51 -1.44 -3.55
CA LYS A 302 -13.02 -0.20 -4.13
C LYS A 302 -11.50 -0.20 -4.11
N ARG A 303 -10.90 -0.22 -5.31
CA ARG A 303 -9.46 -0.04 -5.42
C ARG A 303 -9.14 1.45 -5.52
N VAL A 304 -8.33 1.95 -4.59
CA VAL A 304 -7.81 3.32 -4.61
C VAL A 304 -6.32 3.26 -4.94
N ASN A 305 -5.94 3.74 -6.12
CA ASN A 305 -4.53 3.88 -6.48
C ASN A 305 -4.00 5.22 -5.97
N ARG A 306 -2.74 5.24 -5.47
CA ARG A 306 -2.15 6.42 -4.88
C ARG A 306 -0.93 6.88 -5.67
N PHE A 307 -0.91 8.18 -5.98
CA PHE A 307 0.19 8.79 -6.72
C PHE A 307 0.68 10.08 -6.06
N ALA A 308 1.88 10.47 -6.39
CA ALA A 308 2.36 11.82 -6.14
C ALA A 308 2.75 12.47 -7.48
N PHE A 309 2.70 13.77 -7.53
CA PHE A 309 3.13 14.52 -8.71
C PHE A 309 3.93 15.74 -8.27
N VAL A 310 5.15 15.85 -8.79
CA VAL A 310 6.03 16.98 -8.47
C VAL A 310 5.66 18.17 -9.34
N ILE A 311 5.43 19.30 -8.70
CA ILE A 311 5.16 20.58 -9.33
C ILE A 311 6.22 21.61 -8.92
N HIS A 312 6.33 22.67 -9.67
CA HIS A 312 7.10 23.85 -9.32
C HIS A 312 6.42 25.12 -9.87
N PRO A 313 6.68 26.31 -9.31
CA PRO A 313 6.20 27.56 -9.85
C PRO A 313 6.71 27.78 -11.27
N LEU A 314 5.86 28.14 -12.23
CA LEU A 314 6.26 28.38 -13.62
C LEU A 314 6.90 29.75 -13.84
N SER A 315 6.57 30.70 -13.00
CA SER A 315 7.13 32.08 -13.01
C SER A 315 7.04 32.71 -11.64
N GLN A 316 7.69 33.85 -11.46
CA GLN A 316 7.63 34.65 -10.23
C GLN A 316 6.20 35.12 -9.89
N GLU A 317 5.32 35.25 -10.89
CA GLU A 317 3.92 35.66 -10.69
C GLU A 317 3.15 34.66 -9.79
N TYR A 318 3.50 33.36 -9.81
CA TYR A 318 2.89 32.38 -8.92
C TYR A 318 3.18 32.65 -7.43
N PHE A 319 4.32 33.27 -7.11
CA PHE A 319 4.61 33.63 -5.72
C PHE A 319 3.69 34.75 -5.22
N LYS A 320 3.22 35.65 -6.10
CA LYS A 320 2.30 36.74 -5.78
C LYS A 320 0.88 36.23 -5.45
N THR A 321 0.55 34.98 -5.73
CA THR A 321 -0.74 34.39 -5.29
C THR A 321 -0.80 34.25 -3.76
N VAL A 322 0.33 34.33 -3.08
CA VAL A 322 0.43 34.33 -1.62
C VAL A 322 0.35 35.80 -1.14
N LYS A 323 -0.78 36.18 -0.54
CA LYS A 323 -1.07 37.57 -0.13
C LYS A 323 0.08 38.32 0.56
N PRO A 324 0.82 37.75 1.54
CA PRO A 324 1.96 38.45 2.13
C PRO A 324 3.06 38.78 1.12
N ILE A 325 3.33 37.89 0.16
CA ILE A 325 4.36 38.09 -0.88
C ILE A 325 3.88 39.16 -1.88
N GLU A 326 2.61 39.15 -2.25
CA GLU A 326 2.00 40.19 -3.10
C GLU A 326 2.20 41.56 -2.49
N LEU A 327 1.81 41.74 -1.23
CA LEU A 327 1.94 43.03 -0.51
C LEU A 327 3.40 43.49 -0.42
N LEU A 328 4.31 42.57 -0.07
CA LEU A 328 5.74 42.87 -0.01
C LEU A 328 6.29 43.24 -1.39
N SER A 329 5.86 42.60 -2.45
CA SER A 329 6.34 42.88 -3.81
C SER A 329 5.95 44.29 -4.32
N GLN A 330 4.88 44.88 -3.79
CA GLN A 330 4.42 46.24 -4.17
C GLN A 330 5.30 47.35 -3.55
N VAL A 331 5.89 47.08 -2.39
CA VAL A 331 6.67 48.10 -1.63
C VAL A 331 8.18 47.80 -1.65
N SER A 332 8.60 46.69 -2.22
CA SER A 332 9.98 46.24 -2.23
C SER A 332 10.74 46.68 -3.49
N PRO A 333 12.07 46.78 -3.44
CA PRO A 333 12.90 47.08 -4.62
C PRO A 333 12.73 46.02 -5.74
N PRO A 334 12.99 46.40 -7.02
CA PRO A 334 12.82 45.50 -8.17
C PRO A 334 13.55 44.15 -8.06
N TYR A 335 14.68 44.08 -7.35
CA TYR A 335 15.46 42.85 -7.14
C TYR A 335 14.90 41.93 -6.04
N PHE A 336 13.88 42.37 -5.31
CA PHE A 336 13.29 41.60 -4.21
C PHE A 336 12.77 40.25 -4.71
N MET A 337 12.01 40.25 -5.81
CA MET A 337 11.43 39.03 -6.38
C MET A 337 12.51 38.05 -6.86
N ASP A 338 13.61 38.54 -7.45
CA ASP A 338 14.74 37.70 -7.86
C ASP A 338 15.46 37.07 -6.65
N THR A 339 15.60 37.84 -5.57
CA THR A 339 16.21 37.32 -4.33
C THR A 339 15.30 36.30 -3.65
N LEU A 340 14.01 36.57 -3.61
CA LEU A 340 13.01 35.65 -3.07
C LEU A 340 12.95 34.35 -3.87
N GLU A 341 12.97 34.43 -5.21
CA GLU A 341 13.00 33.27 -6.09
C GLU A 341 14.21 32.37 -5.80
N LYS A 342 15.39 32.95 -5.69
CA LYS A 342 16.62 32.21 -5.31
C LYS A 342 16.48 31.56 -3.94
N ALA A 343 15.98 32.29 -2.95
CA ALA A 343 15.78 31.76 -1.61
C ALA A 343 14.77 30.59 -1.59
N LEU A 344 13.65 30.73 -2.32
CA LEU A 344 12.63 29.70 -2.42
C LEU A 344 13.13 28.42 -3.11
N ALA A 345 14.11 28.53 -4.03
CA ALA A 345 14.72 27.34 -4.66
C ALA A 345 15.42 26.42 -3.65
N TYR A 346 15.85 26.95 -2.51
CA TYR A 346 16.50 26.17 -1.45
C TYR A 346 15.54 25.60 -0.41
N LEU A 347 14.25 25.93 -0.46
CA LEU A 347 13.27 25.34 0.46
C LEU A 347 13.15 23.83 0.23
N PRO A 348 12.98 23.04 1.31
CA PRO A 348 12.68 21.63 1.17
C PRO A 348 11.35 21.43 0.45
N PRO A 349 11.17 20.33 -0.29
CA PRO A 349 9.89 19.97 -0.88
C PRO A 349 8.79 19.91 0.18
N PHE A 350 7.59 20.32 -0.19
CA PHE A 350 6.42 20.27 0.70
C PHE A 350 5.16 19.85 -0.04
N VAL A 351 4.19 19.30 0.69
CA VAL A 351 2.89 18.94 0.14
C VAL A 351 2.08 20.22 -0.12
N TYR A 352 1.85 20.50 -1.39
CA TYR A 352 1.06 21.65 -1.82
C TYR A 352 -0.44 21.41 -1.67
N SER A 353 -0.92 20.26 -2.14
CA SER A 353 -2.33 19.87 -2.02
C SER A 353 -2.52 18.36 -2.15
N LYS A 354 -3.68 17.88 -1.68
CA LYS A 354 -4.17 16.52 -1.94
C LYS A 354 -5.22 16.58 -3.06
N VAL A 355 -5.13 15.66 -4.01
CA VAL A 355 -6.07 15.47 -5.10
C VAL A 355 -6.90 14.23 -4.81
N THR A 356 -8.22 14.36 -4.83
CA THR A 356 -9.18 13.28 -4.58
C THR A 356 -10.30 13.32 -5.63
N GLY A 357 -11.16 12.29 -5.64
CA GLY A 357 -12.32 12.27 -6.52
C GLY A 357 -12.03 11.86 -7.96
N ILE A 358 -10.81 11.38 -8.26
CA ILE A 358 -10.49 10.83 -9.58
C ILE A 358 -11.09 9.43 -9.66
N ARG A 359 -11.96 9.21 -10.65
CA ARG A 359 -12.62 7.93 -10.87
C ARG A 359 -12.57 7.54 -12.34
N SER A 360 -12.13 6.32 -12.63
CA SER A 360 -12.16 5.78 -13.98
C SER A 360 -13.56 5.31 -14.38
N PRO A 361 -13.85 5.16 -15.69
CA PRO A 361 -15.10 4.54 -16.15
C PRO A 361 -15.30 3.10 -15.63
N THR A 362 -14.22 2.40 -15.30
CA THR A 362 -14.24 1.04 -14.72
C THR A 362 -14.47 1.02 -13.21
N GLY A 363 -14.66 2.20 -12.56
CA GLY A 363 -14.90 2.32 -11.13
C GLY A 363 -13.65 2.34 -10.25
N VAL A 364 -12.45 2.25 -10.82
CA VAL A 364 -11.21 2.41 -10.07
C VAL A 364 -11.03 3.87 -9.65
N GLU A 365 -10.76 4.09 -8.38
CA GLU A 365 -10.51 5.43 -7.84
C GLU A 365 -9.01 5.70 -7.71
N ALA A 366 -8.62 6.97 -7.81
CA ALA A 366 -7.27 7.42 -7.55
C ALA A 366 -7.26 8.66 -6.67
N GLU A 367 -6.27 8.74 -5.79
CA GLU A 367 -5.97 9.93 -5.01
C GLU A 367 -4.47 10.22 -5.06
N GLY A 368 -4.09 11.45 -4.83
CA GLY A 368 -2.66 11.78 -4.89
C GLY A 368 -2.31 13.09 -4.21
N TRP A 369 -1.03 13.38 -4.24
CA TRP A 369 -0.47 14.58 -3.63
C TRP A 369 0.34 15.35 -4.65
N LEU A 370 0.11 16.66 -4.72
CA LEU A 370 0.97 17.58 -5.41
C LEU A 370 2.08 18.01 -4.43
N ILE A 371 3.32 17.70 -4.78
CA ILE A 371 4.50 18.04 -3.98
C ILE A 371 5.24 19.13 -4.70
N SER A 372 5.34 20.30 -4.07
CA SER A 372 6.04 21.44 -4.64
C SER A 372 7.53 21.37 -4.32
N VAL A 373 8.36 21.53 -5.34
CA VAL A 373 9.78 21.87 -5.21
C VAL A 373 9.94 23.35 -5.48
N GLY A 374 10.80 24.01 -4.72
CA GLY A 374 11.08 25.43 -4.90
C GLY A 374 11.81 25.73 -6.22
N GLY A 375 11.72 26.98 -6.65
CA GLY A 375 12.40 27.48 -7.84
C GLY A 375 11.55 27.44 -9.11
N THR A 376 11.67 28.50 -9.90
CA THR A 376 11.10 28.58 -11.25
C THR A 376 11.97 27.78 -12.24
N PRO A 377 11.54 27.61 -13.51
CA PRO A 377 12.37 26.98 -14.54
C PRO A 377 13.76 27.62 -14.66
N LYS A 378 13.85 28.93 -14.54
CA LYS A 378 15.09 29.68 -14.60
C LYS A 378 16.08 29.23 -13.51
N GLU A 379 15.60 29.16 -12.27
CA GLU A 379 16.42 28.71 -11.14
C GLU A 379 16.75 27.20 -11.22
N ILE A 380 15.78 26.38 -11.54
CA ILE A 380 15.99 24.92 -11.70
C ILE A 380 17.06 24.62 -12.74
N MET A 381 17.08 25.36 -13.86
CA MET A 381 18.02 25.14 -14.96
C MET A 381 19.37 25.84 -14.73
N SER A 382 19.48 26.76 -13.78
CA SER A 382 20.72 27.50 -13.47
C SER A 382 21.66 26.72 -12.53
N HIS A 383 21.13 25.74 -11.80
CA HIS A 383 21.89 24.92 -10.86
C HIS A 383 22.47 23.66 -11.53
N ASP A 384 23.47 23.07 -10.86
CA ASP A 384 23.93 21.73 -11.20
C ASP A 384 22.77 20.72 -11.14
N PRO A 385 22.66 19.79 -12.09
CA PRO A 385 21.60 18.76 -12.08
C PRO A 385 21.48 18.00 -10.75
N GLU A 386 22.57 17.76 -10.03
CA GLU A 386 22.57 17.06 -8.75
C GLU A 386 21.81 17.85 -7.67
N PHE A 387 21.79 19.18 -7.74
CA PHE A 387 20.97 20.00 -6.85
C PHE A 387 19.49 19.68 -7.01
N THR A 388 19.01 19.65 -8.25
CA THR A 388 17.62 19.31 -8.56
C THR A 388 17.31 17.84 -8.23
N TYR A 389 18.24 16.93 -8.52
CA TYR A 389 18.06 15.51 -8.17
C TYR A 389 17.86 15.30 -6.67
N ARG A 390 18.62 15.96 -5.82
CA ARG A 390 18.43 15.89 -4.36
C ARG A 390 17.04 16.34 -3.94
N ARG A 391 16.52 17.43 -4.49
CA ARG A 391 15.17 17.92 -4.21
C ARG A 391 14.09 16.93 -4.66
N LEU A 392 14.26 16.35 -5.84
CA LEU A 392 13.33 15.34 -6.36
C LEU A 392 13.36 14.04 -5.52
N LEU A 393 14.52 13.65 -5.03
CA LEU A 393 14.66 12.48 -4.14
C LEU A 393 14.06 12.74 -2.75
N GLU A 394 14.17 13.96 -2.22
CA GLU A 394 13.47 14.38 -1.00
C GLU A 394 11.94 14.36 -1.21
N ALA A 395 11.46 14.88 -2.34
CA ALA A 395 10.03 14.80 -2.72
C ALA A 395 9.56 13.34 -2.84
N ALA A 396 10.40 12.46 -3.40
CA ALA A 396 10.10 11.03 -3.51
C ALA A 396 9.99 10.34 -2.14
N LYS A 397 10.82 10.71 -1.16
CA LYS A 397 10.69 10.23 0.22
C LYS A 397 9.38 10.67 0.86
N ILE A 398 9.00 11.94 0.69
CA ILE A 398 7.70 12.46 1.16
C ILE A 398 6.55 11.71 0.48
N ALA A 399 6.62 11.51 -0.84
CA ALA A 399 5.62 10.76 -1.58
C ALA A 399 5.43 9.34 -1.04
N LYS A 400 6.54 8.63 -0.77
CA LYS A 400 6.52 7.29 -0.18
C LYS A 400 5.88 7.29 1.21
N GLN A 401 6.23 8.25 2.08
CA GLN A 401 5.67 8.40 3.42
C GLN A 401 4.16 8.69 3.42
N LEU A 402 3.67 9.36 2.37
CA LEU A 402 2.25 9.61 2.17
C LEU A 402 1.50 8.38 1.61
N GLY A 403 2.20 7.33 1.22
CA GLY A 403 1.63 6.12 0.67
C GLY A 403 1.49 6.11 -0.86
N ALA A 404 2.15 7.03 -1.57
CA ALA A 404 2.14 7.02 -3.03
C ALA A 404 2.87 5.77 -3.58
N GLN A 405 2.28 5.17 -4.59
CA GLN A 405 2.82 3.99 -5.29
C GLN A 405 3.73 4.37 -6.46
N ILE A 406 3.52 5.57 -7.00
CA ILE A 406 4.28 6.15 -8.13
C ILE A 406 4.37 7.65 -7.97
N MET A 407 5.46 8.25 -8.48
CA MET A 407 5.60 9.71 -8.52
C MET A 407 5.88 10.20 -9.94
N GLY A 408 5.08 11.16 -10.40
CA GLY A 408 5.26 11.85 -11.67
C GLY A 408 6.15 13.08 -11.52
N LEU A 409 7.07 13.28 -12.47
CA LEU A 409 7.86 14.51 -12.61
C LEU A 409 7.14 15.48 -13.55
N GLY A 410 6.73 16.62 -13.02
CA GLY A 410 6.00 17.65 -13.78
C GLY A 410 6.93 18.67 -14.45
N ALA A 411 6.47 19.22 -15.56
CA ALA A 411 7.07 20.34 -16.26
C ALA A 411 8.61 20.28 -16.38
N PHE A 412 9.34 21.25 -15.87
CA PHE A 412 10.79 21.35 -16.02
C PHE A 412 11.58 20.40 -15.12
N THR A 413 10.99 19.82 -14.09
CA THR A 413 11.67 18.84 -13.24
C THR A 413 12.10 17.58 -14.00
N LYS A 414 11.43 17.26 -15.10
CA LYS A 414 11.76 16.14 -15.99
C LYS A 414 12.83 16.48 -17.04
N VAL A 415 13.14 17.76 -17.25
CA VAL A 415 14.06 18.21 -18.29
C VAL A 415 15.50 18.24 -17.79
N VAL A 416 15.71 18.42 -16.47
CA VAL A 416 17.04 18.51 -15.87
C VAL A 416 17.81 17.21 -16.05
N GLY A 417 18.99 17.32 -16.63
CA GLY A 417 19.92 16.20 -16.84
C GLY A 417 19.41 15.17 -17.84
N ASP A 418 19.08 13.98 -17.39
CA ASP A 418 18.80 12.78 -18.20
C ASP A 418 17.29 12.42 -18.28
N ALA A 419 16.43 13.40 -18.30
CA ALA A 419 14.98 13.23 -18.38
C ALA A 419 14.38 12.36 -17.24
N GLY A 420 14.98 12.43 -16.06
CA GLY A 420 14.51 11.74 -14.85
C GLY A 420 15.05 10.32 -14.66
N ALA A 421 15.91 9.82 -15.55
CA ALA A 421 16.45 8.47 -15.44
C ALA A 421 17.31 8.27 -14.18
N THR A 422 18.14 9.25 -13.81
CA THR A 422 18.92 9.21 -12.56
C THR A 422 18.03 9.27 -11.33
N VAL A 423 16.99 10.11 -11.35
CA VAL A 423 16.01 10.16 -10.25
C VAL A 423 15.29 8.81 -10.11
N ALA A 424 14.88 8.20 -11.23
CA ALA A 424 14.19 6.90 -11.23
C ALA A 424 15.06 5.77 -10.64
N ARG A 425 16.37 5.77 -10.92
CA ARG A 425 17.31 4.77 -10.35
C ARG A 425 17.54 4.94 -8.85
N ARG A 426 17.46 6.18 -8.34
CA ARG A 426 17.80 6.54 -6.95
C ARG A 426 16.59 6.70 -6.04
N ALA A 427 15.40 6.86 -6.60
CA ALA A 427 14.16 7.09 -5.85
C ALA A 427 13.68 5.82 -5.14
N PRO A 428 13.04 5.96 -3.96
CA PRO A 428 12.50 4.84 -3.19
C PRO A 428 11.13 4.33 -3.70
N LEU A 429 10.62 4.86 -4.81
CA LEU A 429 9.38 4.45 -5.48
C LEU A 429 9.50 4.69 -7.00
N PRO A 430 8.66 4.03 -7.84
CA PRO A 430 8.67 4.24 -9.29
C PRO A 430 8.46 5.69 -9.69
N ILE A 431 9.23 6.14 -10.68
CA ILE A 431 9.16 7.50 -11.23
C ILE A 431 8.66 7.45 -12.67
N THR A 432 7.78 8.38 -13.03
CA THR A 432 7.33 8.60 -14.42
C THR A 432 7.44 10.06 -14.80
N THR A 433 7.70 10.33 -16.07
CA THR A 433 7.75 11.71 -16.61
C THR A 433 6.49 12.09 -17.39
N GLY A 434 5.61 11.12 -17.66
CA GLY A 434 4.44 11.31 -18.52
C GLY A 434 4.77 11.50 -20.00
N ASN A 435 6.03 11.39 -20.43
CA ASN A 435 6.45 11.60 -21.80
C ASN A 435 5.78 10.61 -22.77
N SER A 436 5.64 9.33 -22.37
CA SER A 436 4.94 8.32 -23.17
C SER A 436 3.48 8.65 -23.41
N TYR A 437 2.78 9.16 -22.39
CA TYR A 437 1.39 9.59 -22.51
C TYR A 437 1.26 10.83 -23.42
N SER A 438 2.17 11.80 -23.27
CA SER A 438 2.20 13.00 -24.14
C SER A 438 2.46 12.64 -25.61
N ALA A 439 3.38 11.70 -25.86
CA ALA A 439 3.66 11.20 -27.21
C ALA A 439 2.42 10.49 -27.82
N SER A 440 1.81 9.58 -27.06
CA SER A 440 0.60 8.87 -27.49
C SER A 440 -0.56 9.82 -27.77
N GLY A 441 -0.78 10.81 -26.90
CA GLY A 441 -1.83 11.81 -27.09
C GLY A 441 -1.62 12.68 -28.34
N ALA A 442 -0.40 13.08 -28.62
CA ALA A 442 -0.05 13.81 -29.84
C ALA A 442 -0.30 12.98 -31.10
N LEU A 443 0.08 11.70 -31.10
CA LEU A 443 -0.17 10.80 -32.22
C LEU A 443 -1.65 10.47 -32.40
N TRP A 444 -2.42 10.34 -31.32
CA TRP A 444 -3.87 10.18 -31.40
C TRP A 444 -4.57 11.40 -31.99
N ALA A 445 -4.15 12.62 -31.59
CA ALA A 445 -4.65 13.85 -32.18
C ALA A 445 -4.33 13.95 -33.67
N ALA A 446 -3.09 13.59 -34.06
CA ALA A 446 -2.71 13.54 -35.47
C ALA A 446 -3.56 12.51 -36.26
N ARG A 447 -3.76 11.31 -35.69
CA ARG A 447 -4.62 10.28 -36.31
C ARG A 447 -6.06 10.75 -36.48
N ASP A 448 -6.64 11.38 -35.42
CA ASP A 448 -8.01 11.91 -35.49
C ASP A 448 -8.13 12.99 -36.58
N ALA A 449 -7.16 13.89 -36.66
CA ALA A 449 -7.10 14.90 -37.71
C ALA A 449 -7.04 14.28 -39.10
N LEU A 450 -6.18 13.30 -39.33
CA LEU A 450 -6.07 12.58 -40.62
C LEU A 450 -7.36 11.85 -41.00
N LEU A 451 -8.04 11.24 -40.05
CA LEU A 451 -9.35 10.62 -40.25
C LEU A 451 -10.42 11.63 -40.67
N ARG A 452 -10.51 12.76 -39.97
CA ARG A 452 -11.48 13.83 -40.29
C ARG A 452 -11.22 14.47 -41.66
N LEU A 453 -9.96 14.60 -42.03
CA LEU A 453 -9.54 15.11 -43.32
C LEU A 453 -9.62 14.05 -44.45
N ARG A 454 -9.96 12.79 -44.12
CA ARG A 454 -9.98 11.64 -45.04
C ARG A 454 -8.63 11.39 -45.73
N LEU A 455 -7.55 11.69 -45.01
CA LEU A 455 -6.18 11.51 -45.49
C LEU A 455 -5.53 10.20 -44.98
N LEU A 456 -6.17 9.51 -44.00
CA LEU A 456 -5.64 8.27 -43.47
C LEU A 456 -5.98 7.09 -44.39
N PRO A 457 -4.98 6.41 -44.96
CA PRO A 457 -5.21 5.20 -45.77
C PRO A 457 -5.79 4.06 -44.94
N ALA A 458 -6.44 3.11 -45.61
CA ALA A 458 -6.89 1.89 -44.95
C ALA A 458 -5.68 1.07 -44.46
N PRO A 459 -5.79 0.38 -43.33
CA PRO A 459 -4.73 -0.50 -42.84
C PRO A 459 -4.47 -1.64 -43.82
N LYS A 460 -3.21 -2.00 -43.99
CA LYS A 460 -2.76 -3.17 -44.76
C LYS A 460 -3.11 -4.47 -43.99
N PRO A 461 -2.99 -5.65 -44.66
CA PRO A 461 -3.22 -6.95 -43.99
C PRO A 461 -2.30 -7.20 -42.79
N ASP A 462 -1.12 -6.60 -42.73
CA ASP A 462 -0.17 -6.65 -41.62
C ASP A 462 -0.52 -5.67 -40.46
N GLY A 463 -1.62 -4.91 -40.62
CA GLY A 463 -2.07 -3.90 -39.65
C GLY A 463 -1.38 -2.54 -39.80
N LYS A 464 -0.36 -2.41 -40.63
CA LYS A 464 0.32 -1.13 -40.88
C LYS A 464 -0.48 -0.24 -41.83
N ILE A 465 -0.30 1.04 -41.70
CA ILE A 465 -0.91 2.07 -42.53
C ILE A 465 0.10 2.43 -43.65
N ALA A 466 -0.34 2.45 -44.90
CA ALA A 466 0.47 2.82 -46.06
C ALA A 466 0.80 4.32 -46.03
N MET A 467 1.65 4.76 -45.07
CA MET A 467 2.05 6.15 -44.94
C MET A 467 3.53 6.28 -44.57
N LYS A 468 4.11 7.42 -44.94
CA LYS A 468 5.44 7.85 -44.54
C LYS A 468 5.34 8.88 -43.42
N ALA A 469 5.93 8.59 -42.28
CA ALA A 469 5.92 9.47 -41.13
C ALA A 469 7.33 9.99 -40.81
N MET A 470 7.45 11.27 -40.51
CA MET A 470 8.71 11.87 -40.08
C MET A 470 8.62 12.28 -38.62
N VAL A 471 9.67 11.99 -37.86
CA VAL A 471 9.82 12.46 -36.47
C VAL A 471 11.05 13.34 -36.35
N VAL A 472 10.84 14.64 -36.18
CA VAL A 472 11.91 15.62 -35.98
C VAL A 472 12.19 15.75 -34.48
N GLY A 473 13.44 15.53 -34.08
CA GLY A 473 13.83 15.39 -32.68
C GLY A 473 13.69 13.96 -32.16
N ALA A 474 13.87 12.97 -33.02
CA ALA A 474 13.70 11.55 -32.73
C ALA A 474 14.59 10.99 -31.62
N THR A 475 15.65 11.68 -31.25
CA THR A 475 16.55 11.33 -30.11
C THR A 475 16.08 11.87 -28.76
N GLY A 476 15.10 12.78 -28.76
CA GLY A 476 14.49 13.32 -27.55
C GLY A 476 13.55 12.34 -26.84
N ALA A 477 13.24 12.61 -25.58
CA ALA A 477 12.39 11.73 -24.75
C ALA A 477 10.97 11.50 -25.33
N ILE A 478 10.36 12.51 -25.96
CA ILE A 478 9.05 12.40 -26.63
C ILE A 478 9.24 11.84 -28.04
N GLY A 479 10.20 12.37 -28.80
CA GLY A 479 10.44 11.98 -30.18
C GLY A 479 10.80 10.50 -30.35
N SER A 480 11.61 9.94 -29.46
CA SER A 480 11.93 8.51 -29.48
C SER A 480 10.71 7.61 -29.23
N VAL A 481 9.78 8.04 -28.38
CA VAL A 481 8.51 7.32 -28.16
C VAL A 481 7.60 7.45 -29.39
N CYS A 482 7.51 8.65 -29.98
CA CYS A 482 6.74 8.84 -31.22
C CYS A 482 7.30 7.96 -32.34
N ALA A 483 8.63 7.94 -32.53
CA ALA A 483 9.28 7.10 -33.56
C ALA A 483 8.98 5.61 -33.34
N ARG A 484 9.01 5.14 -32.09
CA ARG A 484 8.70 3.75 -31.71
C ARG A 484 7.24 3.38 -32.01
N LEU A 485 6.29 4.24 -31.61
CA LEU A 485 4.87 4.00 -31.89
C LEU A 485 4.54 4.05 -33.40
N LEU A 486 5.16 5.00 -34.12
CA LEU A 486 5.00 5.09 -35.56
C LEU A 486 5.62 3.90 -36.29
N ALA A 487 6.75 3.35 -35.81
CA ALA A 487 7.36 2.14 -36.37
C ALA A 487 6.44 0.92 -36.31
N MET A 488 5.53 0.86 -35.37
CA MET A 488 4.51 -0.17 -35.27
C MET A 488 3.32 0.06 -36.21
N ALA A 489 3.04 1.32 -36.56
CA ALA A 489 1.81 1.70 -37.24
C ALA A 489 2.01 2.15 -38.69
N ALA A 490 3.14 2.75 -39.04
CA ALA A 490 3.42 3.29 -40.37
C ALA A 490 4.33 2.37 -41.20
N ASP A 491 4.23 2.51 -42.51
CA ASP A 491 5.06 1.77 -43.48
C ASP A 491 6.53 2.18 -43.41
N GLU A 492 6.77 3.49 -43.36
CA GLU A 492 8.10 4.08 -43.30
C GLU A 492 8.17 5.16 -42.25
N VAL A 493 9.23 5.14 -41.45
CA VAL A 493 9.48 6.17 -40.45
C VAL A 493 10.82 6.82 -40.66
N TYR A 494 10.81 8.12 -40.88
CA TYR A 494 11.97 8.97 -41.05
C TYR A 494 12.31 9.63 -39.71
N MET A 495 13.43 9.25 -39.13
CA MET A 495 13.90 9.72 -37.84
C MET A 495 14.96 10.80 -38.06
N VAL A 496 14.68 12.02 -37.60
CA VAL A 496 15.52 13.18 -37.80
C VAL A 496 16.08 13.71 -36.52
N SER A 497 17.41 13.83 -36.43
CA SER A 497 18.11 14.47 -35.30
C SER A 497 19.55 14.81 -35.67
N PRO A 498 20.13 15.94 -35.20
CA PRO A 498 21.55 16.23 -35.36
C PRO A 498 22.45 15.30 -34.53
N GLU A 499 21.93 14.59 -33.54
CA GLU A 499 22.66 13.66 -32.67
C GLU A 499 22.78 12.27 -33.35
N THR A 500 23.62 12.15 -34.35
CA THR A 500 23.70 10.97 -35.26
C THR A 500 23.98 9.65 -34.52
N ALA A 501 24.92 9.61 -33.57
CA ALA A 501 25.23 8.40 -32.82
C ALA A 501 24.05 7.93 -31.95
N LYS A 502 23.35 8.87 -31.32
CA LYS A 502 22.16 8.58 -30.53
C LYS A 502 20.98 8.13 -31.40
N LEU A 503 20.89 8.68 -32.62
CA LEU A 503 19.88 8.28 -33.60
C LEU A 503 20.06 6.81 -34.03
N LEU A 504 21.30 6.35 -34.22
CA LEU A 504 21.62 4.94 -34.46
C LEU A 504 21.20 4.04 -33.30
N SER A 505 21.51 4.44 -32.06
CA SER A 505 21.10 3.68 -30.86
C SER A 505 19.58 3.59 -30.71
N VAL A 506 18.85 4.67 -31.02
CA VAL A 506 17.38 4.66 -30.99
C VAL A 506 16.84 3.72 -32.08
N LYS A 507 17.37 3.76 -33.31
CA LYS A 507 17.00 2.82 -34.39
C LYS A 507 17.20 1.38 -33.95
N GLU A 508 18.36 1.05 -33.41
CA GLU A 508 18.67 -0.31 -32.94
C GLU A 508 17.69 -0.76 -31.84
N SER A 509 17.36 0.13 -30.91
CA SER A 509 16.38 -0.17 -29.86
C SER A 509 14.97 -0.43 -30.43
N ILE A 510 14.54 0.33 -31.44
CA ILE A 510 13.24 0.13 -32.08
C ILE A 510 13.21 -1.20 -32.85
N LEU A 511 14.27 -1.53 -33.58
CA LEU A 511 14.33 -2.77 -34.33
C LEU A 511 14.35 -4.04 -33.48
N ARG A 512 14.79 -3.95 -32.21
CA ARG A 512 14.65 -5.08 -31.26
C ARG A 512 13.19 -5.35 -30.91
N GLU A 513 12.35 -4.33 -30.86
CA GLU A 513 10.92 -4.45 -30.50
C GLU A 513 10.03 -4.66 -31.72
N THR A 514 10.42 -4.05 -32.86
CA THR A 514 9.69 -4.10 -34.14
C THR A 514 10.68 -4.39 -35.27
N PRO A 515 11.07 -5.67 -35.45
CA PRO A 515 12.12 -6.06 -36.40
C PRO A 515 11.82 -5.67 -37.88
N ASP A 516 10.54 -5.66 -38.25
CA ASP A 516 10.08 -5.37 -39.62
C ASP A 516 9.88 -3.88 -39.88
N ALA A 517 10.26 -2.99 -38.95
CA ALA A 517 10.10 -1.54 -39.14
C ALA A 517 11.08 -1.00 -40.18
N ARG A 518 10.56 -0.26 -41.13
CA ARG A 518 11.36 0.45 -42.13
C ARG A 518 11.74 1.83 -41.62
N LEU A 519 12.97 1.95 -41.09
CA LEU A 519 13.48 3.16 -40.42
C LEU A 519 14.56 3.83 -41.27
N PHE A 520 14.35 5.09 -41.58
CA PHE A 520 15.29 5.95 -42.29
C PHE A 520 15.85 7.02 -41.35
N LEU A 521 17.14 7.30 -41.45
CA LEU A 521 17.80 8.24 -40.56
C LEU A 521 18.28 9.46 -41.35
N SER A 522 18.05 10.65 -40.81
CA SER A 522 18.55 11.89 -41.38
C SER A 522 19.02 12.85 -40.27
N SER A 523 20.07 13.62 -40.56
CA SER A 523 20.49 14.73 -39.69
C SER A 523 19.71 16.02 -39.98
N ARG A 524 18.97 16.09 -41.06
CA ARG A 524 18.22 17.28 -41.54
C ARG A 524 16.84 16.86 -42.05
N ALA A 525 15.83 17.66 -41.75
CA ALA A 525 14.45 17.40 -42.16
C ALA A 525 14.19 17.78 -43.63
N ASP A 526 14.84 18.86 -44.11
CA ASP A 526 14.60 19.48 -45.42
C ASP A 526 14.77 18.55 -46.62
N LYS A 527 15.56 17.49 -46.45
CA LYS A 527 15.84 16.53 -47.53
C LYS A 527 14.61 15.72 -47.96
N ASP A 528 13.81 15.29 -46.99
CA ASP A 528 12.75 14.29 -47.25
C ASP A 528 11.35 14.81 -46.88
N ILE A 529 11.23 16.04 -46.38
CA ILE A 529 10.00 16.60 -45.79
C ILE A 529 8.83 16.65 -46.78
N ALA A 530 9.11 16.89 -48.07
CA ALA A 530 8.09 17.02 -49.13
C ALA A 530 7.32 15.72 -49.40
N ASP A 531 7.93 14.57 -49.09
CA ASP A 531 7.39 13.24 -49.37
C ASP A 531 6.68 12.62 -48.15
N MET A 532 6.49 13.38 -47.09
CA MET A 532 5.92 12.87 -45.85
C MET A 532 4.42 13.11 -45.76
N ASP A 533 3.69 12.08 -45.35
CA ASP A 533 2.25 12.17 -45.08
C ASP A 533 1.98 12.77 -43.70
N VAL A 534 2.88 12.52 -42.73
CA VAL A 534 2.77 13.01 -41.34
C VAL A 534 4.12 13.44 -40.83
N ILE A 535 4.15 14.63 -40.23
CA ILE A 535 5.36 15.14 -39.56
C ILE A 535 5.05 15.44 -38.09
N VAL A 536 5.83 14.81 -37.22
CA VAL A 536 5.78 15.03 -35.77
C VAL A 536 7.05 15.76 -35.33
N THR A 537 6.88 16.96 -34.78
CA THR A 537 8.01 17.73 -34.23
C THR A 537 8.05 17.60 -32.72
N ALA A 538 9.14 17.06 -32.18
CA ALA A 538 9.35 16.81 -30.75
C ALA A 538 10.73 17.33 -30.30
N THR A 539 11.04 18.59 -30.64
CA THR A 539 12.32 19.19 -30.35
C THR A 539 12.17 20.39 -29.38
N SER A 540 13.21 20.59 -28.54
CA SER A 540 13.31 21.70 -27.59
C SER A 540 14.09 22.90 -28.13
N GLY A 541 14.36 22.97 -29.41
CA GLY A 541 15.13 24.05 -30.05
C GLY A 541 14.45 25.41 -30.00
N ALA A 542 14.42 26.04 -28.84
CA ALA A 542 13.83 27.34 -28.65
C ALA A 542 14.48 28.41 -29.55
N GLY A 543 13.66 29.11 -30.34
CA GLY A 543 14.07 30.22 -31.20
C GLY A 543 14.82 29.87 -32.47
N LYS A 544 14.97 28.59 -32.82
CA LYS A 544 15.55 28.17 -34.10
C LYS A 544 14.46 27.62 -35.02
N LYS A 545 14.48 28.05 -36.27
CA LYS A 545 13.66 27.46 -37.32
C LYS A 545 14.15 26.03 -37.58
N ILE A 546 13.27 25.04 -37.41
CA ILE A 546 13.61 23.62 -37.42
C ILE A 546 13.12 22.95 -38.69
N LEU A 547 12.07 23.50 -39.30
CA LEU A 547 11.47 23.12 -40.57
C LEU A 547 11.42 24.29 -41.54
#